data_f989f5e4141c5900661f5ecc535adac4
#
_entry.id   f989f5e4141c5900661f5ecc535adac4
#
_cell.length_a   1.000
_cell.length_b   1.000
_cell.length_c   1.000
_cell.angle_alpha   90.00
_cell.angle_beta   90.00
_cell.angle_gamma   90.00
#
_symmetry.space_group_name_H-M   'P 1'
#
loop_
_entity.id
_entity.type
_entity.pdbx_description
1 polymer ?
#
loop_
_entity_poly.entity_id
_entity_poly.type
_entity_poly.pdbx_seq_one_letter_code
_entity_poly.pdbx_strand_id
1 'polypeptide(L)'
;KKNNIRTVGIISVGLFGQPADMDSINRFAKDNNLWVVDDAAQSFGSTYKNRKVGSLCDVTSTSFFPAKPLGAYGDGGALFTNNEKIAEIAKSCRVHGQGKDKYSNVRIGMTARLDTIQAAILLSKLAIFDNELNLRQVVADQYTKNLNEIVKTPFVPSFINSSWAQYTIKLPKHINRDEFQNYLKSKNIPTAIYYPIPVHKQKPYKKFFITDEELKITNELSQSLISLPMHPYLNKKTIDFISNEVISFIKN
;
A
#
# COMPACT_ATOMS: atom_id res chain seq x y z
N LYS A 1 21.56 -13.89 -9.91
CA LYS A 1 22.54 -14.98 -10.22
C LYS A 1 23.80 -14.91 -9.34
N LYS A 2 24.05 -13.81 -8.60
CA LYS A 2 25.23 -13.65 -7.72
C LYS A 2 25.35 -14.72 -6.61
N ASN A 3 24.25 -15.34 -6.20
CA ASN A 3 24.21 -16.20 -5.00
C ASN A 3 23.65 -17.61 -5.27
N ASN A 4 23.69 -18.11 -6.50
CA ASN A 4 23.08 -19.41 -6.90
C ASN A 4 21.60 -19.59 -6.51
N ILE A 5 20.89 -18.48 -6.26
CA ILE A 5 19.45 -18.50 -5.92
C ILE A 5 18.66 -18.42 -7.23
N ARG A 6 17.75 -19.37 -7.44
CA ARG A 6 16.81 -19.33 -8.55
C ARG A 6 15.65 -18.40 -8.22
N THR A 7 15.59 -17.25 -8.86
CA THR A 7 14.40 -16.38 -8.80
C THR A 7 13.25 -17.04 -9.54
N VAL A 8 12.07 -17.07 -8.95
CA VAL A 8 10.87 -17.74 -9.52
C VAL A 8 9.69 -16.77 -9.70
N GLY A 9 9.76 -15.58 -9.10
CA GLY A 9 8.67 -14.61 -9.19
C GLY A 9 9.03 -13.23 -8.65
N ILE A 10 8.10 -12.30 -8.83
CA ILE A 10 8.17 -10.90 -8.39
C ILE A 10 6.92 -10.61 -7.56
N ILE A 11 7.11 -9.98 -6.41
CA ILE A 11 6.02 -9.40 -5.63
C ILE A 11 6.21 -7.88 -5.67
N SER A 12 5.32 -7.17 -6.37
CA SER A 12 5.24 -5.71 -6.34
C SER A 12 4.36 -5.25 -5.20
N VAL A 13 4.61 -4.06 -4.67
CA VAL A 13 3.78 -3.45 -3.63
C VAL A 13 3.33 -2.07 -4.09
N GLY A 14 2.02 -1.86 -4.13
CA GLY A 14 1.41 -0.55 -4.43
C GLY A 14 1.48 0.38 -3.22
N LEU A 15 2.71 0.76 -2.82
CA LEU A 15 2.97 1.50 -1.60
C LEU A 15 2.31 2.89 -1.62
N PHE A 16 1.73 3.31 -0.50
CA PHE A 16 1.07 4.60 -0.27
C PHE A 16 -0.16 4.88 -1.15
N GLY A 17 -0.54 3.93 -1.99
CA GLY A 17 -1.70 4.06 -2.87
C GLY A 17 -1.35 4.17 -4.36
N GLN A 18 -0.10 4.01 -4.74
CA GLN A 18 0.33 4.04 -6.14
C GLN A 18 0.75 2.64 -6.61
N PRO A 19 0.18 2.10 -7.70
CA PRO A 19 0.69 0.88 -8.30
C PRO A 19 2.11 1.08 -8.83
N ALA A 20 2.89 0.01 -8.85
CA ALA A 20 4.21 -0.01 -9.48
C ALA A 20 4.11 0.11 -11.01
N ASP A 21 5.22 0.26 -11.71
CA ASP A 21 5.27 0.18 -13.19
C ASP A 21 5.03 -1.27 -13.66
N MET A 22 3.75 -1.65 -13.65
CA MET A 22 3.33 -3.03 -13.91
C MET A 22 3.64 -3.49 -15.32
N ASP A 23 3.66 -2.59 -16.31
CA ASP A 23 4.00 -2.98 -17.69
C ASP A 23 5.48 -3.41 -17.80
N SER A 24 6.39 -2.68 -17.16
CA SER A 24 7.82 -3.03 -17.12
C SER A 24 8.07 -4.30 -16.31
N ILE A 25 7.39 -4.44 -15.16
CA ILE A 25 7.49 -5.64 -14.31
C ILE A 25 6.99 -6.88 -15.06
N ASN A 26 5.81 -6.82 -15.69
CA ASN A 26 5.24 -7.94 -16.42
C ASN A 26 6.08 -8.33 -17.63
N ARG A 27 6.66 -7.37 -18.36
CA ARG A 27 7.57 -7.63 -19.47
C ARG A 27 8.80 -8.39 -18.99
N PHE A 28 9.46 -7.85 -17.96
CA PHE A 28 10.64 -8.50 -17.37
C PHE A 28 10.33 -9.91 -16.84
N ALA A 29 9.19 -10.08 -16.17
CA ALA A 29 8.75 -11.37 -15.66
C ALA A 29 8.53 -12.38 -16.79
N LYS A 30 7.85 -11.98 -17.87
CA LYS A 30 7.63 -12.82 -19.05
C LYS A 30 8.94 -13.26 -19.69
N ASP A 31 9.87 -12.32 -19.88
CA ASP A 31 11.19 -12.59 -20.52
C ASP A 31 12.06 -13.54 -19.67
N ASN A 32 11.79 -13.65 -18.37
CA ASN A 32 12.53 -14.48 -17.44
C ASN A 32 11.74 -15.68 -16.87
N ASN A 33 10.53 -15.96 -17.38
CA ASN A 33 9.64 -17.02 -16.88
C ASN A 33 9.34 -16.92 -15.39
N LEU A 34 9.01 -15.71 -14.92
CA LEU A 34 8.65 -15.41 -13.52
C LEU A 34 7.14 -15.19 -13.42
N TRP A 35 6.54 -15.58 -12.29
CA TRP A 35 5.20 -15.16 -11.93
C TRP A 35 5.22 -13.76 -11.29
N VAL A 36 4.09 -13.03 -11.35
CA VAL A 36 3.93 -11.72 -10.73
C VAL A 36 2.73 -11.73 -9.79
N VAL A 37 2.98 -11.29 -8.55
CA VAL A 37 1.94 -11.00 -7.56
C VAL A 37 2.01 -9.51 -7.23
N ASP A 38 0.86 -8.83 -7.25
CA ASP A 38 0.74 -7.43 -6.82
C ASP A 38 0.09 -7.36 -5.44
N ASP A 39 0.81 -6.83 -4.46
CA ASP A 39 0.25 -6.47 -3.16
C ASP A 39 -0.41 -5.09 -3.26
N ALA A 40 -1.72 -5.11 -3.48
CA ALA A 40 -2.56 -3.93 -3.59
C ALA A 40 -3.21 -3.53 -2.26
N ALA A 41 -2.68 -3.97 -1.12
CA ALA A 41 -3.25 -3.65 0.18
C ALA A 41 -3.36 -2.14 0.46
N GLN A 42 -2.57 -1.33 -0.21
CA GLN A 42 -2.64 0.14 -0.13
C GLN A 42 -3.11 0.78 -1.45
N SER A 43 -3.00 0.09 -2.58
CA SER A 43 -3.35 0.64 -3.89
C SER A 43 -4.68 0.16 -4.47
N PHE A 44 -5.47 -0.60 -3.71
CA PHE A 44 -6.82 -0.98 -4.17
C PHE A 44 -7.67 0.27 -4.43
N GLY A 45 -8.33 0.30 -5.58
CA GLY A 45 -9.05 1.47 -6.09
C GLY A 45 -8.23 2.36 -7.04
N SER A 46 -6.91 2.23 -7.05
CA SER A 46 -6.04 2.96 -7.99
C SER A 46 -6.18 2.47 -9.41
N THR A 47 -5.72 3.29 -10.36
CA THR A 47 -5.59 2.89 -11.77
C THR A 47 -4.18 3.12 -12.28
N TYR A 48 -3.76 2.26 -13.21
CA TYR A 48 -2.51 2.36 -13.95
C TYR A 48 -2.83 2.35 -15.45
N LYS A 49 -2.55 3.45 -16.15
CA LYS A 49 -2.91 3.62 -17.57
C LYS A 49 -4.38 3.23 -17.85
N ASN A 50 -5.30 3.78 -17.07
CA ASN A 50 -6.74 3.52 -17.09
C ASN A 50 -7.18 2.07 -16.80
N ARG A 51 -6.28 1.18 -16.39
CA ARG A 51 -6.62 -0.18 -15.94
C ARG A 51 -6.70 -0.22 -14.42
N LYS A 52 -7.73 -0.84 -13.88
CA LYS A 52 -7.93 -0.99 -12.42
C LYS A 52 -6.86 -1.90 -11.81
N VAL A 53 -6.30 -1.49 -10.67
CA VAL A 53 -5.51 -2.38 -9.81
C VAL A 53 -6.39 -3.58 -9.41
N GLY A 54 -5.81 -4.77 -9.46
CA GLY A 54 -6.54 -6.05 -9.33
C GLY A 54 -6.56 -6.85 -10.63
N SER A 55 -6.24 -6.21 -11.79
CA SER A 55 -6.24 -6.85 -13.12
C SER A 55 -4.92 -6.69 -13.86
N LEU A 56 -3.84 -6.27 -13.19
CA LEU A 56 -2.61 -5.83 -13.85
C LEU A 56 -1.57 -6.93 -14.01
N CYS A 57 -1.70 -8.07 -13.32
CA CYS A 57 -0.74 -9.18 -13.33
C CYS A 57 -1.44 -10.53 -13.06
N ASP A 58 -0.67 -11.60 -12.84
CA ASP A 58 -1.20 -12.97 -12.64
C ASP A 58 -2.15 -13.06 -11.44
N VAL A 59 -1.74 -12.44 -10.32
CA VAL A 59 -2.48 -12.44 -9.06
C VAL A 59 -2.32 -11.10 -8.36
N THR A 60 -3.42 -10.53 -7.87
CA THR A 60 -3.39 -9.38 -6.99
C THR A 60 -4.01 -9.75 -5.65
N SER A 61 -3.35 -9.38 -4.55
CA SER A 61 -3.92 -9.46 -3.20
C SER A 61 -4.28 -8.07 -2.69
N THR A 62 -5.35 -7.97 -1.89
CA THR A 62 -5.68 -6.74 -1.17
C THR A 62 -6.11 -7.02 0.26
N SER A 63 -6.07 -5.99 1.09
CA SER A 63 -6.47 -6.02 2.48
C SER A 63 -7.68 -5.12 2.68
N PHE A 64 -8.64 -5.63 3.48
CA PHE A 64 -9.79 -4.87 3.98
C PHE A 64 -9.65 -4.52 5.47
N PHE A 65 -8.42 -4.54 6.00
CA PHE A 65 -8.17 -4.03 7.35
C PHE A 65 -8.76 -2.62 7.52
N PRO A 66 -9.34 -2.25 8.68
CA PRO A 66 -10.13 -1.03 8.84
C PRO A 66 -9.48 0.28 8.38
N ALA A 67 -8.15 0.38 8.47
CA ALA A 67 -7.40 1.57 8.04
C ALA A 67 -7.09 1.63 6.54
N LYS A 68 -7.52 0.64 5.74
CA LYS A 68 -7.30 0.63 4.28
C LYS A 68 -8.28 1.54 3.56
N PRO A 69 -7.97 1.99 2.32
CA PRO A 69 -8.89 2.83 1.54
C PRO A 69 -10.31 2.26 1.46
N LEU A 70 -10.44 0.96 1.18
CA LEU A 70 -11.68 0.20 1.37
C LEU A 70 -11.48 -0.74 2.56
N GLY A 71 -11.83 -0.29 3.77
CA GLY A 71 -11.67 -1.06 5.00
C GLY A 71 -13.00 -1.59 5.53
N ALA A 72 -13.02 -2.84 6.00
CA ALA A 72 -14.10 -3.43 6.80
C ALA A 72 -14.06 -2.91 8.24
N TYR A 73 -14.86 -3.49 9.14
CA TYR A 73 -14.82 -3.22 10.59
C TYR A 73 -14.07 -4.33 11.36
N GLY A 74 -13.26 -5.09 10.67
CA GLY A 74 -12.40 -6.17 11.16
C GLY A 74 -11.46 -6.62 10.07
N ASP A 75 -10.76 -7.74 10.28
CA ASP A 75 -9.85 -8.28 9.30
C ASP A 75 -10.59 -8.82 8.08
N GLY A 76 -9.99 -8.66 6.92
CA GLY A 76 -10.48 -9.16 5.65
C GLY A 76 -9.49 -8.89 4.52
N GLY A 77 -9.71 -9.54 3.41
CA GLY A 77 -8.93 -9.37 2.20
C GLY A 77 -9.55 -10.12 1.03
N ALA A 78 -8.99 -9.91 -0.15
CA ALA A 78 -9.37 -10.60 -1.37
C ALA A 78 -8.14 -10.91 -2.23
N LEU A 79 -8.30 -11.93 -3.06
CA LEU A 79 -7.38 -12.28 -4.13
C LEU A 79 -8.12 -12.17 -5.46
N PHE A 80 -7.48 -11.51 -6.43
CA PHE A 80 -7.99 -11.33 -7.78
C PHE A 80 -7.08 -12.03 -8.78
N THR A 81 -7.66 -12.75 -9.73
CA THR A 81 -6.93 -13.38 -10.84
C THR A 81 -7.88 -13.65 -12.00
N ASN A 82 -7.36 -13.56 -13.22
CA ASN A 82 -8.07 -14.00 -14.44
C ASN A 82 -7.75 -15.46 -14.81
N ASN A 83 -6.92 -16.15 -14.02
CA ASN A 83 -6.57 -17.55 -14.23
C ASN A 83 -7.50 -18.46 -13.42
N GLU A 84 -8.38 -19.20 -14.11
CA GLU A 84 -9.36 -20.09 -13.48
C GLU A 84 -8.72 -21.15 -12.56
N LYS A 85 -7.58 -21.73 -12.97
CA LYS A 85 -6.88 -22.72 -12.15
C LYS A 85 -6.37 -22.11 -10.83
N ILE A 86 -5.82 -20.90 -10.89
CA ILE A 86 -5.41 -20.18 -9.68
C ILE A 86 -6.62 -19.88 -8.80
N ALA A 87 -7.73 -19.42 -9.40
CA ALA A 87 -8.96 -19.12 -8.67
C ALA A 87 -9.52 -20.37 -7.97
N GLU A 88 -9.56 -21.52 -8.62
CA GLU A 88 -10.00 -22.79 -8.03
C GLU A 88 -9.10 -23.23 -6.88
N ILE A 89 -7.79 -23.16 -7.06
CA ILE A 89 -6.82 -23.50 -6.00
C ILE A 89 -6.99 -22.56 -4.81
N ALA A 90 -7.09 -21.26 -5.03
CA ALA A 90 -7.27 -20.26 -3.99
C ALA A 90 -8.58 -20.46 -3.22
N LYS A 91 -9.70 -20.74 -3.92
CA LYS A 91 -10.99 -21.09 -3.30
C LYS A 91 -10.90 -22.32 -2.41
N SER A 92 -10.18 -23.34 -2.84
CA SER A 92 -9.96 -24.54 -2.04
C SER A 92 -9.05 -24.24 -0.83
N CYS A 93 -7.91 -23.60 -1.04
CA CYS A 93 -6.96 -23.28 0.02
C CYS A 93 -7.57 -22.44 1.14
N ARG A 94 -8.41 -21.47 0.83
CA ARG A 94 -9.07 -20.60 1.84
C ARG A 94 -10.06 -21.35 2.75
N VAL A 95 -10.46 -22.56 2.36
CA VAL A 95 -11.38 -23.43 3.12
C VAL A 95 -10.72 -24.77 3.33
N HIS A 96 -9.64 -24.81 4.10
CA HIS A 96 -8.93 -26.02 4.54
C HIS A 96 -8.37 -26.92 3.43
N GLY A 97 -8.24 -26.45 2.19
CA GLY A 97 -7.84 -27.26 1.04
C GLY A 97 -8.93 -28.21 0.53
N GLN A 98 -10.21 -27.85 0.79
CA GLN A 98 -11.36 -28.66 0.41
C GLN A 98 -11.41 -28.96 -1.09
N GLY A 99 -11.80 -30.20 -1.42
CA GLY A 99 -12.09 -30.68 -2.76
C GLY A 99 -13.55 -30.48 -3.17
N LYS A 100 -14.09 -31.45 -3.90
CA LYS A 100 -15.49 -31.38 -4.39
C LYS A 100 -16.52 -31.54 -3.27
N ASP A 101 -16.21 -32.28 -2.24
CA ASP A 101 -17.08 -32.45 -1.09
C ASP A 101 -16.46 -31.84 0.19
N LYS A 102 -17.31 -31.60 1.19
CA LYS A 102 -16.96 -30.87 2.42
C LYS A 102 -15.87 -31.57 3.26
N TYR A 103 -15.77 -32.87 3.19
CA TYR A 103 -14.90 -33.66 4.04
C TYR A 103 -13.65 -34.20 3.32
N SER A 104 -13.51 -33.92 2.02
CA SER A 104 -12.37 -34.31 1.22
C SER A 104 -11.42 -33.14 1.04
N ASN A 105 -10.30 -33.15 1.78
CA ASN A 105 -9.25 -32.16 1.62
C ASN A 105 -8.21 -32.69 0.62
N VAL A 106 -8.05 -32.01 -0.50
CA VAL A 106 -7.20 -32.45 -1.62
C VAL A 106 -5.85 -31.70 -1.65
N ARG A 107 -5.68 -30.73 -0.75
CA ARG A 107 -4.44 -29.96 -0.55
C ARG A 107 -4.35 -29.36 0.84
N ILE A 108 -3.17 -28.89 1.21
CA ILE A 108 -3.00 -28.09 2.45
C ILE A 108 -3.67 -26.75 2.25
N GLY A 109 -4.48 -26.32 3.21
CA GLY A 109 -5.18 -25.05 3.20
C GLY A 109 -5.21 -24.40 4.57
N MET A 110 -6.00 -23.35 4.68
CA MET A 110 -6.15 -22.54 5.89
C MET A 110 -7.60 -22.09 6.07
N THR A 111 -7.93 -21.56 7.21
CA THR A 111 -9.17 -20.79 7.41
C THR A 111 -8.93 -19.35 7.01
N ALA A 112 -9.29 -18.99 5.78
CA ALA A 112 -9.12 -17.64 5.22
C ALA A 112 -10.42 -17.19 4.53
N ARG A 113 -11.52 -17.25 5.27
CA ARG A 113 -12.84 -16.80 4.85
C ARG A 113 -13.04 -15.34 5.22
N LEU A 114 -13.89 -14.64 4.47
CA LEU A 114 -14.40 -13.33 4.83
C LEU A 114 -15.75 -13.51 5.54
N ASP A 115 -15.88 -12.97 6.75
CA ASP A 115 -17.14 -13.05 7.50
C ASP A 115 -18.24 -12.27 6.78
N THR A 116 -19.47 -12.83 6.79
CA THR A 116 -20.61 -12.24 6.10
C THR A 116 -20.95 -10.82 6.58
N ILE A 117 -20.76 -10.54 7.87
CA ILE A 117 -20.91 -9.18 8.43
C ILE A 117 -19.92 -8.21 7.81
N GLN A 118 -18.65 -8.60 7.70
CA GLN A 118 -17.60 -7.77 7.07
C GLN A 118 -17.89 -7.57 5.58
N ALA A 119 -18.38 -8.61 4.89
CA ALA A 119 -18.78 -8.51 3.49
C ALA A 119 -19.94 -7.52 3.28
N ALA A 120 -20.95 -7.52 4.17
CA ALA A 120 -22.06 -6.57 4.11
C ALA A 120 -21.61 -5.12 4.31
N ILE A 121 -20.69 -4.88 5.28
CA ILE A 121 -20.09 -3.57 5.51
C ILE A 121 -19.31 -3.12 4.26
N LEU A 122 -18.50 -4.01 3.68
CA LEU A 122 -17.72 -3.70 2.47
C LEU A 122 -18.62 -3.36 1.28
N LEU A 123 -19.74 -4.07 1.07
CA LEU A 123 -20.69 -3.75 0.01
C LEU A 123 -21.27 -2.34 0.17
N SER A 124 -21.65 -1.96 1.38
CA SER A 124 -22.16 -0.61 1.66
C SER A 124 -21.08 0.46 1.40
N LYS A 125 -19.84 0.22 1.80
CA LYS A 125 -18.72 1.16 1.57
C LYS A 125 -18.29 1.20 0.10
N LEU A 126 -18.37 0.09 -0.60
CA LEU A 126 -18.03 0.01 -2.03
C LEU A 126 -18.94 0.90 -2.88
N ALA A 127 -20.21 1.06 -2.48
CA ALA A 127 -21.16 1.93 -3.18
C ALA A 127 -20.73 3.42 -3.22
N ILE A 128 -19.95 3.87 -2.26
CA ILE A 128 -19.46 5.26 -2.17
C ILE A 128 -17.95 5.37 -2.44
N PHE A 129 -17.27 4.25 -2.70
CA PHE A 129 -15.81 4.18 -2.74
C PHE A 129 -15.17 5.04 -3.84
N ASP A 130 -15.73 5.05 -5.05
CA ASP A 130 -15.21 5.91 -6.13
C ASP A 130 -15.31 7.40 -5.77
N ASN A 131 -16.37 7.82 -5.07
CA ASN A 131 -16.47 9.18 -4.55
C ASN A 131 -15.43 9.47 -3.47
N GLU A 132 -15.18 8.53 -2.55
CA GLU A 132 -14.14 8.67 -1.53
C GLU A 132 -12.73 8.77 -2.12
N LEU A 133 -12.44 8.04 -3.22
CA LEU A 133 -11.18 8.18 -3.95
C LEU A 133 -10.99 9.58 -4.54
N ASN A 134 -12.06 10.15 -5.11
CA ASN A 134 -12.03 11.53 -5.62
C ASN A 134 -11.81 12.54 -4.49
N LEU A 135 -12.47 12.38 -3.36
CA LEU A 135 -12.27 13.24 -2.19
C LEU A 135 -10.84 13.13 -1.62
N ARG A 136 -10.24 11.94 -1.61
CA ARG A 136 -8.83 11.75 -1.24
C ARG A 136 -7.89 12.50 -2.19
N GLN A 137 -8.19 12.51 -3.48
CA GLN A 137 -7.42 13.32 -4.44
C GLN A 137 -7.49 14.80 -4.11
N VAL A 138 -8.67 15.35 -3.78
CA VAL A 138 -8.83 16.76 -3.37
C VAL A 138 -8.00 17.08 -2.12
N VAL A 139 -7.99 16.17 -1.13
CA VAL A 139 -7.17 16.34 0.07
C VAL A 139 -5.67 16.36 -0.28
N ALA A 140 -5.22 15.43 -1.14
CA ALA A 140 -3.83 15.33 -1.57
C ALA A 140 -3.39 16.59 -2.34
N ASP A 141 -4.23 17.09 -3.23
CA ASP A 141 -3.95 18.31 -4.01
C ASP A 141 -3.80 19.53 -3.09
N GLN A 142 -4.66 19.66 -2.07
CA GLN A 142 -4.56 20.74 -1.11
C GLN A 142 -3.28 20.67 -0.27
N TYR A 143 -2.89 19.47 0.22
CA TYR A 143 -1.61 19.29 0.90
C TYR A 143 -0.43 19.61 -0.01
N THR A 144 -0.44 19.12 -1.24
CA THR A 144 0.62 19.37 -2.21
C THR A 144 0.76 20.87 -2.50
N LYS A 145 -0.37 21.57 -2.71
CA LYS A 145 -0.39 23.01 -2.90
C LYS A 145 0.25 23.76 -1.74
N ASN A 146 -0.04 23.34 -0.51
CA ASN A 146 0.45 24.02 0.70
C ASN A 146 1.93 23.71 1.01
N LEU A 147 2.45 22.54 0.61
CA LEU A 147 3.70 21.97 1.15
C LEU A 147 4.82 21.78 0.12
N ASN A 148 4.55 21.88 -1.19
CA ASN A 148 5.51 21.52 -2.25
C ASN A 148 6.83 22.33 -2.25
N GLU A 149 6.82 23.57 -1.69
CA GLU A 149 8.00 24.41 -1.56
C GLU A 149 8.77 24.18 -0.24
N ILE A 150 8.21 23.42 0.68
CA ILE A 150 8.73 23.26 2.04
C ILE A 150 9.32 21.84 2.24
N VAL A 151 8.64 20.84 1.74
CA VAL A 151 9.03 19.42 1.82
C VAL A 151 8.89 18.75 0.47
N LYS A 152 9.54 17.61 0.29
CA LYS A 152 9.28 16.79 -0.89
C LYS A 152 7.93 16.08 -0.75
N THR A 153 6.93 16.56 -1.47
CA THR A 153 5.60 15.95 -1.55
C THR A 153 5.59 14.71 -2.46
N PRO A 154 4.57 13.84 -2.36
CA PRO A 154 4.43 12.70 -3.26
C PRO A 154 4.34 13.13 -4.73
N PHE A 155 5.06 12.43 -5.59
CA PHE A 155 4.94 12.55 -7.04
C PHE A 155 4.05 11.42 -7.55
N VAL A 156 3.00 11.76 -8.29
CA VAL A 156 2.12 10.79 -8.97
C VAL A 156 2.24 11.01 -10.48
N PRO A 157 2.70 10.02 -11.25
CA PRO A 157 2.72 10.10 -12.71
C PRO A 157 1.32 10.34 -13.29
N SER A 158 1.20 11.09 -14.37
CA SER A 158 -0.08 11.46 -14.99
C SER A 158 -0.94 10.27 -15.46
N PHE A 159 -0.33 9.11 -15.65
CA PHE A 159 -1.01 7.88 -16.04
C PHE A 159 -1.44 7.01 -14.85
N ILE A 160 -1.27 7.48 -13.61
CA ILE A 160 -1.70 6.82 -12.37
C ILE A 160 -2.74 7.69 -11.68
N ASN A 161 -3.84 7.08 -11.24
CA ASN A 161 -4.70 7.65 -10.20
C ASN A 161 -4.42 6.90 -8.90
N SER A 162 -3.94 7.62 -7.88
CA SER A 162 -3.60 7.05 -6.57
C SER A 162 -4.85 6.85 -5.71
N SER A 163 -4.92 5.78 -4.93
CA SER A 163 -5.94 5.63 -3.88
C SER A 163 -5.65 6.48 -2.65
N TRP A 164 -4.47 7.08 -2.59
CA TRP A 164 -4.05 7.91 -1.46
C TRP A 164 -4.29 7.23 -0.11
N ALA A 165 -3.83 5.99 0.00
CA ALA A 165 -3.89 5.26 1.28
C ALA A 165 -3.15 6.04 2.37
N GLN A 166 -2.04 6.69 2.01
CA GLN A 166 -1.28 7.62 2.84
C GLN A 166 -0.86 8.85 2.02
N TYR A 167 -0.78 10.00 2.67
CA TYR A 167 -0.07 11.16 2.14
C TYR A 167 1.27 11.28 2.86
N THR A 168 2.33 10.78 2.22
CA THR A 168 3.65 10.63 2.83
C THR A 168 4.62 11.67 2.28
N ILE A 169 5.14 12.53 3.14
CA ILE A 169 6.15 13.54 2.81
C ILE A 169 7.55 13.05 3.16
N LYS A 170 8.56 13.53 2.42
CA LYS A 170 9.97 13.35 2.80
C LYS A 170 10.49 14.63 3.42
N LEU A 171 10.95 14.54 4.65
CA LEU A 171 11.52 15.64 5.40
C LEU A 171 12.91 16.02 4.85
N PRO A 172 13.30 17.30 4.94
CA PRO A 172 14.67 17.75 4.69
C PRO A 172 15.68 17.03 5.59
N LYS A 173 16.91 16.85 5.12
CA LYS A 173 17.95 16.08 5.82
C LYS A 173 18.32 16.63 7.21
N HIS A 174 18.17 17.92 7.44
CA HIS A 174 18.49 18.57 8.72
C HIS A 174 17.38 18.43 9.75
N ILE A 175 16.20 17.94 9.36
CA ILE A 175 15.05 17.76 10.25
C ILE A 175 15.09 16.38 10.90
N ASN A 176 15.11 16.35 12.22
CA ASN A 176 14.93 15.11 12.98
C ASN A 176 13.46 14.70 12.93
N ARG A 177 13.18 13.52 12.32
CA ARG A 177 11.81 13.02 12.13
C ARG A 177 11.08 12.77 13.45
N ASP A 178 11.77 12.26 14.48
CA ASP A 178 11.14 11.90 15.73
C ASP A 178 10.77 13.16 16.54
N GLU A 179 11.60 14.20 16.48
CA GLU A 179 11.27 15.53 17.05
C GLU A 179 10.10 16.16 16.31
N PHE A 180 10.10 16.10 14.99
CA PHE A 180 9.00 16.58 14.16
C PHE A 180 7.69 15.84 14.49
N GLN A 181 7.73 14.50 14.63
CA GLN A 181 6.57 13.70 15.00
C GLN A 181 6.04 14.08 16.38
N ASN A 182 6.93 14.26 17.36
CA ASN A 182 6.56 14.69 18.71
C ASN A 182 5.95 16.09 18.72
N TYR A 183 6.48 17.02 17.93
CA TYR A 183 5.91 18.35 17.78
C TYR A 183 4.48 18.29 17.23
N LEU A 184 4.26 17.58 16.12
CA LEU A 184 2.91 17.44 15.55
C LEU A 184 1.94 16.77 16.54
N LYS A 185 2.42 15.76 17.27
CA LYS A 185 1.64 15.12 18.35
C LYS A 185 1.24 16.12 19.43
N SER A 186 2.12 17.05 19.82
CA SER A 186 1.81 18.12 20.81
C SER A 186 0.73 19.08 20.33
N LYS A 187 0.54 19.17 19.00
CA LYS A 187 -0.53 19.93 18.33
C LYS A 187 -1.80 19.11 18.06
N ASN A 188 -1.89 17.88 18.62
CA ASN A 188 -2.96 16.91 18.37
C ASN A 188 -3.09 16.51 16.89
N ILE A 189 -1.99 16.52 16.14
CA ILE A 189 -1.93 16.06 14.75
C ILE A 189 -1.33 14.64 14.75
N PRO A 190 -2.14 13.59 14.53
CA PRO A 190 -1.65 12.21 14.44
C PRO A 190 -0.85 12.02 13.15
N THR A 191 0.29 11.35 13.26
CA THR A 191 1.14 10.99 12.12
C THR A 191 1.57 9.53 12.22
N ALA A 192 1.99 8.97 11.09
CA ALA A 192 2.44 7.59 11.04
C ALA A 192 3.72 7.45 10.20
N ILE A 193 4.52 6.41 10.50
CA ILE A 193 5.75 6.11 9.77
C ILE A 193 5.61 4.73 9.15
N TYR A 194 5.65 4.67 7.82
CA TYR A 194 5.56 3.45 7.02
C TYR A 194 6.81 3.28 6.16
N TYR A 195 7.88 2.54 6.59
CA TYR A 195 8.00 1.87 7.90
C TYR A 195 9.33 2.25 8.53
N PRO A 196 9.45 2.31 9.89
CA PRO A 196 10.67 2.77 10.55
C PRO A 196 11.83 1.78 10.37
N ILE A 197 11.54 0.50 10.20
CA ILE A 197 12.51 -0.56 9.97
C ILE A 197 12.20 -1.25 8.65
N PRO A 198 13.08 -1.11 7.63
CA PRO A 198 12.93 -1.80 6.35
C PRO A 198 12.89 -3.33 6.52
N VAL A 199 12.18 -4.03 5.62
CA VAL A 199 11.99 -5.48 5.69
C VAL A 199 13.32 -6.24 5.80
N HIS A 200 14.33 -5.88 5.01
CA HIS A 200 15.64 -6.53 5.04
C HIS A 200 16.38 -6.39 6.39
N LYS A 201 16.04 -5.38 7.20
CA LYS A 201 16.59 -5.17 8.54
C LYS A 201 15.78 -5.85 9.64
N GLN A 202 14.61 -6.38 9.32
CA GLN A 202 13.81 -7.14 10.29
C GLN A 202 14.48 -8.45 10.67
N LYS A 203 14.39 -8.84 11.95
CA LYS A 203 15.08 -10.01 12.51
C LYS A 203 14.92 -11.30 11.68
N PRO A 204 13.73 -11.66 11.17
CA PRO A 204 13.56 -12.88 10.38
C PRO A 204 14.30 -12.89 9.05
N TYR A 205 14.56 -11.69 8.48
CA TYR A 205 15.12 -11.52 7.14
C TYR A 205 16.61 -11.23 7.11
N LYS A 206 17.26 -10.98 8.28
CA LYS A 206 18.72 -10.71 8.37
C LYS A 206 19.60 -11.81 7.79
N LYS A 207 19.08 -13.03 7.67
CA LYS A 207 19.79 -14.18 7.09
C LYS A 207 19.87 -14.17 5.55
N PHE A 208 19.09 -13.32 4.88
CA PHE A 208 19.13 -13.17 3.43
C PHE A 208 20.16 -12.10 3.08
N PHE A 209 21.03 -12.40 2.13
CA PHE A 209 22.16 -11.53 1.74
C PHE A 209 21.65 -10.32 0.94
N ILE A 210 21.41 -9.23 1.63
CA ILE A 210 21.19 -7.91 1.06
C ILE A 210 22.06 -6.95 1.85
N THR A 211 22.97 -6.23 1.17
CA THR A 211 23.83 -5.25 1.83
C THR A 211 23.09 -3.92 2.00
N ASP A 212 23.47 -3.17 3.03
CA ASP A 212 22.96 -1.81 3.23
C ASP A 212 23.27 -0.89 2.05
N GLU A 213 24.39 -1.12 1.34
CA GLU A 213 24.77 -0.38 0.15
C GLU A 213 23.83 -0.63 -1.03
N GLU A 214 23.37 -1.88 -1.22
CA GLU A 214 22.42 -2.23 -2.28
C GLU A 214 21.04 -1.59 -2.05
N LEU A 215 20.68 -1.29 -0.79
CA LEU A 215 19.41 -0.69 -0.39
C LEU A 215 19.57 0.69 0.28
N LYS A 216 20.58 1.45 -0.11
CA LYS A 216 20.87 2.78 0.43
C LYS A 216 19.67 3.72 0.42
N ILE A 217 18.94 3.78 -0.69
CA ILE A 217 17.75 4.63 -0.81
C ILE A 217 16.64 4.19 0.17
N THR A 218 16.39 2.89 0.29
CA THR A 218 15.40 2.37 1.26
C THR A 218 15.78 2.73 2.70
N ASN A 219 17.06 2.61 3.03
CA ASN A 219 17.57 2.98 4.34
C ASN A 219 17.41 4.49 4.62
N GLU A 220 17.74 5.35 3.65
CA GLU A 220 17.56 6.80 3.77
C GLU A 220 16.06 7.16 3.93
N LEU A 221 15.19 6.60 3.10
CA LEU A 221 13.76 6.89 3.14
C LEU A 221 13.11 6.43 4.45
N SER A 222 13.51 5.28 5.00
CA SER A 222 12.97 4.81 6.28
C SER A 222 13.25 5.74 7.46
N GLN A 223 14.22 6.65 7.34
CA GLN A 223 14.57 7.63 8.36
C GLN A 223 13.94 9.02 8.12
N SER A 224 13.47 9.30 6.90
CA SER A 224 13.05 10.65 6.49
C SER A 224 11.58 10.76 6.11
N LEU A 225 10.86 9.65 5.96
CA LEU A 225 9.45 9.65 5.58
C LEU A 225 8.53 9.72 6.80
N ILE A 226 7.43 10.50 6.64
CA ILE A 226 6.33 10.57 7.60
C ILE A 226 5.03 10.81 6.86
N SER A 227 3.95 10.18 7.31
CA SER A 227 2.61 10.30 6.72
C SER A 227 1.74 11.23 7.54
N LEU A 228 1.16 12.21 6.89
CA LEU A 228 0.19 13.15 7.44
C LEU A 228 -1.21 12.50 7.49
N PRO A 229 -2.15 13.03 8.30
CA PRO A 229 -3.53 12.57 8.32
C PRO A 229 -4.13 12.57 6.91
N MET A 230 -4.75 11.45 6.52
CA MET A 230 -5.26 11.26 5.16
C MET A 230 -6.55 10.43 5.17
N HIS A 231 -7.68 11.10 4.93
CA HIS A 231 -8.97 10.45 4.71
C HIS A 231 -9.90 11.37 3.87
N PRO A 232 -10.94 10.81 3.23
CA PRO A 232 -11.77 11.57 2.27
C PRO A 232 -12.57 12.73 2.87
N TYR A 233 -12.75 12.76 4.19
CA TYR A 233 -13.58 13.74 4.89
C TYR A 233 -12.77 14.84 5.60
N LEU A 234 -11.47 15.00 5.31
CA LEU A 234 -10.68 16.13 5.79
C LEU A 234 -11.16 17.41 5.08
N ASN A 235 -11.57 18.39 5.87
CA ASN A 235 -11.93 19.69 5.34
C ASN A 235 -10.70 20.59 5.14
N LYS A 236 -10.86 21.60 4.28
CA LYS A 236 -9.79 22.53 3.94
C LYS A 236 -9.17 23.21 5.18
N LYS A 237 -9.98 23.63 6.16
CA LYS A 237 -9.49 24.29 7.39
C LYS A 237 -8.53 23.38 8.18
N THR A 238 -8.86 22.12 8.30
CA THR A 238 -8.00 21.12 8.99
C THR A 238 -6.71 20.87 8.19
N ILE A 239 -6.80 20.76 6.87
CA ILE A 239 -5.61 20.57 6.01
C ILE A 239 -4.69 21.79 6.11
N ASP A 240 -5.24 22.99 6.06
CA ASP A 240 -4.48 24.24 6.16
C ASP A 240 -3.82 24.35 7.55
N PHE A 241 -4.52 23.99 8.64
CA PHE A 241 -3.95 23.95 9.99
C PHE A 241 -2.76 22.98 10.05
N ILE A 242 -2.93 21.73 9.60
CA ILE A 242 -1.85 20.74 9.59
C ILE A 242 -0.65 21.24 8.77
N SER A 243 -0.91 21.80 7.59
CA SER A 243 0.14 22.32 6.72
C SER A 243 0.91 23.47 7.37
N ASN A 244 0.22 24.39 8.06
CA ASN A 244 0.84 25.50 8.76
C ASN A 244 1.74 25.04 9.90
N GLU A 245 1.34 24.00 10.67
CA GLU A 245 2.19 23.42 11.71
C GLU A 245 3.43 22.73 11.12
N VAL A 246 3.30 22.03 9.98
CA VAL A 246 4.44 21.47 9.24
C VAL A 246 5.41 22.58 8.82
N ILE A 247 4.90 23.66 8.22
CA ILE A 247 5.71 24.81 7.75
C ILE A 247 6.39 25.49 8.93
N SER A 248 5.67 25.71 10.02
CA SER A 248 6.20 26.38 11.23
C SER A 248 7.40 25.62 11.81
N PHE A 249 7.30 24.28 11.93
CA PHE A 249 8.41 23.49 12.47
C PHE A 249 9.64 23.49 11.56
N ILE A 250 9.44 23.43 10.24
CA ILE A 250 10.56 23.28 9.30
C ILE A 250 11.31 24.60 9.09
N LYS A 251 10.62 25.74 9.25
CA LYS A 251 11.23 27.09 9.09
C LYS A 251 11.88 27.65 10.33
N ASN A 252 11.61 27.08 11.51
CA ASN A 252 12.23 27.43 12.79
C ASN A 252 13.43 26.53 13.09
#